data_739547742fc32e3f0f4827a76ccaaeba
#
_entry.id   739547742fc32e3f0f4827a76ccaaeba
#
_cell.length_a   1.000
_cell.length_b   1.000
_cell.length_c   1.000
_cell.angle_alpha   90.00
_cell.angle_beta   90.00
_cell.angle_gamma   90.00
#
_symmetry.space_group_name_H-M   'P 1'
#
loop_
_entity.id
_entity.type
_entity.pdbx_description
1 polymer ?
#
loop_
_entity_poly.entity_id
_entity_poly.type
_entity_poly.pdbx_seq_one_letter_code
_entity_poly.pdbx_strand_id
1 'polypeptide(L)'
;MVNERRNFYMEERKYLKWYNKVGYGSGDIAGNVVYAFLTSFVMIYLTDTIGLNAGIVGTLIAVSKLFDGVSDIFFGSMIDRTKSKMGKARPWMFYGFFGCAVTLFGVFAIPTSLGKTAQYAWFFIAYTLLNAVFYTANNIAYAALTSLVTKNAKERVEMGSFRFMFSFGTNLLIQSITFGLVASFGGGAAAWRIVAIIYCIVGIISNTLSCFSVKELSDAELRDGKEEEDSKLTLAETFKLLISNKYFVMICVVYILQQLRAAMLSVGTYFMTYVLFNQKLFGVFSWAINIPLIIALAITPTLVAKARGMYKLNKYSYVFATICRLGIVVAGYLGSIPLMLVFTVLTSLGEGPWQGDVGAVIANCSEHTYLKTGKRID
;
A
#
# COMPACT_ATOMS: atom_id res chain seq x y z
N MET A 1 -32.45 -25.83 -6.50
CA MET A 1 -32.18 -24.55 -5.73
C MET A 1 -31.91 -24.72 -4.22
N VAL A 2 -32.42 -25.72 -3.53
CA VAL A 2 -32.13 -25.94 -2.09
C VAL A 2 -30.87 -26.78 -1.87
N ASN A 3 -30.49 -27.65 -2.81
CA ASN A 3 -29.30 -28.51 -2.69
C ASN A 3 -27.96 -27.80 -3.07
N GLU A 4 -28.00 -26.74 -3.86
CA GLU A 4 -26.79 -26.00 -4.23
C GLU A 4 -26.26 -25.12 -3.06
N ARG A 5 -27.15 -24.64 -2.18
CA ARG A 5 -26.73 -23.89 -0.98
C ARG A 5 -26.11 -24.77 0.11
N ARG A 6 -26.33 -26.09 0.07
CA ARG A 6 -25.79 -27.03 1.06
C ARG A 6 -24.33 -27.41 0.79
N ASN A 7 -23.86 -27.30 -0.46
CA ASN A 7 -22.47 -27.60 -0.85
C ASN A 7 -21.48 -26.47 -0.56
N PHE A 8 -21.96 -25.28 -0.14
CA PHE A 8 -21.08 -24.14 0.20
C PHE A 8 -20.45 -24.26 1.60
N TYR A 9 -20.81 -25.28 2.37
CA TYR A 9 -20.26 -25.56 3.72
C TYR A 9 -19.57 -26.92 3.82
N MET A 10 -19.01 -27.43 2.73
CA MET A 10 -17.99 -28.47 2.90
C MET A 10 -16.82 -27.83 3.62
N GLU A 11 -16.36 -28.43 4.72
CA GLU A 11 -15.19 -27.96 5.47
C GLU A 11 -14.02 -27.84 4.49
N GLU A 12 -13.80 -26.65 3.97
CA GLU A 12 -12.66 -26.38 3.09
C GLU A 12 -11.39 -26.75 3.88
N ARG A 13 -10.54 -27.56 3.27
CA ARG A 13 -9.27 -27.98 3.86
C ARG A 13 -8.53 -26.75 4.41
N LYS A 14 -8.17 -26.80 5.70
CA LYS A 14 -7.36 -25.75 6.34
C LYS A 14 -5.89 -26.00 6.03
N TYR A 15 -5.23 -25.00 5.45
CA TYR A 15 -3.81 -25.03 5.11
C TYR A 15 -2.97 -24.32 6.15
N LEU A 16 -3.52 -23.27 6.80
CA LEU A 16 -2.78 -22.36 7.66
C LEU A 16 -3.34 -22.35 9.09
N LYS A 17 -2.44 -22.36 10.05
CA LYS A 17 -2.76 -22.10 11.45
C LYS A 17 -2.83 -20.58 11.68
N TRP A 18 -3.44 -20.15 12.79
CA TRP A 18 -3.62 -18.73 13.08
C TRP A 18 -2.30 -17.95 13.11
N TYR A 19 -1.26 -18.53 13.71
CA TYR A 19 0.05 -17.90 13.80
C TYR A 19 0.76 -17.76 12.44
N ASN A 20 0.49 -18.65 11.49
CA ASN A 20 0.98 -18.49 10.12
C ASN A 20 0.37 -17.25 9.44
N LYS A 21 -0.92 -17.00 9.66
CA LYS A 21 -1.64 -15.86 9.10
C LYS A 21 -1.17 -14.54 9.71
N VAL A 22 -0.98 -14.51 11.03
CA VAL A 22 -0.40 -13.37 11.75
C VAL A 22 1.03 -13.11 11.28
N GLY A 23 1.86 -14.17 11.25
CA GLY A 23 3.24 -14.06 10.79
C GLY A 23 3.33 -13.59 9.34
N TYR A 24 2.50 -14.10 8.44
CA TYR A 24 2.41 -13.60 7.07
C TYR A 24 2.04 -12.10 7.05
N GLY A 25 1.01 -11.69 7.80
CA GLY A 25 0.58 -10.29 7.88
C GLY A 25 1.68 -9.33 8.33
N SER A 26 2.65 -9.79 9.15
CA SER A 26 3.77 -8.96 9.61
C SER A 26 4.66 -8.43 8.47
N GLY A 27 4.57 -9.00 7.26
CA GLY A 27 5.25 -8.47 6.07
C GLY A 27 4.80 -7.05 5.70
N ASP A 28 3.57 -6.68 6.03
CA ASP A 28 3.09 -5.31 5.84
C ASP A 28 3.74 -4.32 6.82
N ILE A 29 4.32 -4.76 7.94
CA ILE A 29 5.19 -3.91 8.77
C ILE A 29 6.40 -3.49 7.93
N ALA A 30 7.08 -4.46 7.31
CA ALA A 30 8.24 -4.20 6.48
C ALA A 30 7.92 -3.27 5.30
N GLY A 31 6.87 -3.59 4.54
CA GLY A 31 6.45 -2.76 3.41
C GLY A 31 6.07 -1.33 3.81
N ASN A 32 5.33 -1.17 4.91
CA ASN A 32 4.87 0.15 5.35
C ASN A 32 5.95 0.96 6.07
N VAL A 33 6.93 0.33 6.73
CA VAL A 33 8.11 1.04 7.23
C VAL A 33 8.82 1.76 6.08
N VAL A 34 9.00 1.12 4.93
CA VAL A 34 9.59 1.74 3.75
C VAL A 34 8.65 2.80 3.16
N TYR A 35 7.41 2.40 2.86
CA TYR A 35 6.45 3.24 2.15
C TYR A 35 6.05 4.50 2.93
N ALA A 36 5.65 4.35 4.20
CA ALA A 36 5.22 5.48 5.02
C ALA A 36 6.38 6.45 5.31
N PHE A 37 7.59 5.91 5.52
CA PHE A 37 8.77 6.74 5.76
C PHE A 37 9.14 7.57 4.52
N LEU A 38 9.13 6.96 3.33
CA LEU A 38 9.38 7.67 2.08
C LEU A 38 8.29 8.70 1.79
N THR A 39 7.03 8.28 1.76
CA THR A 39 5.94 9.17 1.32
C THR A 39 5.72 10.35 2.25
N SER A 40 5.97 10.19 3.56
CA SER A 40 5.74 11.24 4.54
C SER A 40 6.96 12.12 4.80
N PHE A 41 8.19 11.60 4.66
CA PHE A 41 9.36 12.29 5.20
C PHE A 41 10.48 12.52 4.19
N VAL A 42 10.53 11.82 3.05
CA VAL A 42 11.65 11.97 2.11
C VAL A 42 11.77 13.40 1.58
N MET A 43 10.63 14.02 1.25
CA MET A 43 10.63 15.37 0.69
C MET A 43 11.18 16.38 1.71
N ILE A 44 10.69 16.38 2.95
CA ILE A 44 11.15 17.31 3.99
C ILE A 44 12.62 17.07 4.38
N TYR A 45 13.08 15.80 4.37
CA TYR A 45 14.48 15.48 4.54
C TYR A 45 15.35 16.12 3.45
N LEU A 46 14.95 15.98 2.19
CA LEU A 46 15.72 16.46 1.04
C LEU A 46 15.75 17.99 0.95
N THR A 47 14.63 18.65 1.26
CA THR A 47 14.53 20.11 1.19
C THR A 47 15.12 20.79 2.41
N ASP A 48 14.73 20.37 3.60
CA ASP A 48 15.02 21.10 4.84
C ASP A 48 16.35 20.67 5.46
N THR A 49 16.73 19.38 5.31
CA THR A 49 17.98 18.87 5.90
C THR A 49 19.14 18.93 4.90
N ILE A 50 18.93 18.51 3.65
CA ILE A 50 19.98 18.50 2.61
C ILE A 50 20.03 19.82 1.83
N GLY A 51 18.91 20.56 1.79
CA GLY A 51 18.80 21.85 1.10
C GLY A 51 18.72 21.71 -0.42
N LEU A 52 18.00 20.66 -0.92
CA LEU A 52 17.74 20.48 -2.34
C LEU A 52 16.45 21.21 -2.75
N ASN A 53 16.35 21.57 -4.03
CA ASN A 53 15.17 22.24 -4.55
C ASN A 53 14.00 21.27 -4.67
N ALA A 54 12.86 21.61 -4.05
CA ALA A 54 11.65 20.78 -4.01
C ALA A 54 11.10 20.45 -5.41
N GLY A 55 11.15 21.39 -6.35
CA GLY A 55 10.68 21.19 -7.73
C GLY A 55 11.51 20.14 -8.47
N ILE A 56 12.84 20.20 -8.35
CA ILE A 56 13.74 19.20 -8.96
C ILE A 56 13.51 17.84 -8.32
N VAL A 57 13.46 17.76 -7.00
CA VAL A 57 13.20 16.51 -6.26
C VAL A 57 11.87 15.91 -6.67
N GLY A 58 10.79 16.70 -6.72
CA GLY A 58 9.47 16.25 -7.16
C GLY A 58 9.47 15.71 -8.59
N THR A 59 10.20 16.36 -9.51
CA THR A 59 10.37 15.87 -10.88
C THR A 59 11.11 14.54 -10.92
N LEU A 60 12.19 14.38 -10.15
CA LEU A 60 12.94 13.12 -10.07
C LEU A 60 12.08 11.97 -9.52
N ILE A 61 11.26 12.25 -8.49
CA ILE A 61 10.29 11.29 -7.96
C ILE A 61 9.28 10.90 -9.03
N ALA A 62 8.71 11.87 -9.75
CA ALA A 62 7.74 11.62 -10.82
C ALA A 62 8.33 10.77 -11.95
N VAL A 63 9.55 11.09 -12.39
CA VAL A 63 10.27 10.30 -13.41
C VAL A 63 10.53 8.88 -12.92
N SER A 64 10.96 8.71 -11.65
CA SER A 64 11.17 7.39 -11.05
C SER A 64 9.89 6.55 -11.07
N LYS A 65 8.72 7.16 -10.82
CA LYS A 65 7.43 6.46 -10.84
C LYS A 65 7.02 5.91 -12.20
N LEU A 66 7.55 6.45 -13.30
CA LEU A 66 7.33 5.88 -14.63
C LEU A 66 7.97 4.50 -14.80
N PHE A 67 9.04 4.23 -14.09
CA PHE A 67 9.71 2.92 -14.12
C PHE A 67 8.92 1.85 -13.34
N ASP A 68 8.10 2.24 -12.33
CA ASP A 68 7.34 1.29 -11.51
C ASP A 68 6.40 0.44 -12.39
N GLY A 69 5.65 1.05 -13.32
CA GLY A 69 4.72 0.33 -14.19
C GLY A 69 5.39 -0.70 -15.11
N VAL A 70 6.61 -0.41 -15.58
CA VAL A 70 7.39 -1.36 -16.41
C VAL A 70 7.96 -2.49 -15.55
N SER A 71 8.47 -2.14 -14.38
CA SER A 71 9.07 -3.11 -13.45
C SER A 71 8.03 -4.07 -12.86
N ASP A 72 6.79 -3.63 -12.63
CA ASP A 72 5.71 -4.49 -12.15
C ASP A 72 5.47 -5.69 -13.08
N ILE A 73 5.36 -5.45 -14.39
CA ILE A 73 5.17 -6.50 -15.40
C ILE A 73 6.40 -7.42 -15.46
N PHE A 74 7.59 -6.83 -15.39
CA PHE A 74 8.84 -7.57 -15.47
C PHE A 74 9.01 -8.51 -14.27
N PHE A 75 8.88 -8.01 -13.05
CA PHE A 75 9.03 -8.82 -11.85
C PHE A 75 7.90 -9.83 -11.67
N GLY A 76 6.66 -9.51 -12.03
CA GLY A 76 5.56 -10.47 -12.04
C GLY A 76 5.91 -11.69 -12.89
N SER A 77 6.36 -11.48 -14.13
CA SER A 77 6.78 -12.57 -15.03
C SER A 77 8.00 -13.36 -14.50
N MET A 78 8.95 -12.69 -13.85
CA MET A 78 10.13 -13.37 -13.30
C MET A 78 9.77 -14.25 -12.09
N ILE A 79 8.90 -13.78 -11.21
CA ILE A 79 8.41 -14.53 -10.05
C ILE A 79 7.71 -15.81 -10.49
N ASP A 80 6.83 -15.73 -11.49
CA ASP A 80 6.08 -16.89 -12.00
C ASP A 80 7.01 -17.97 -12.58
N ARG A 81 8.11 -17.55 -13.21
CA ARG A 81 9.10 -18.45 -13.80
C ARG A 81 10.15 -18.98 -12.81
N THR A 82 10.16 -18.46 -11.60
CA THR A 82 11.17 -18.82 -10.60
C THR A 82 10.97 -20.26 -10.10
N LYS A 83 12.04 -21.04 -10.11
CA LYS A 83 12.10 -22.40 -9.56
C LYS A 83 13.18 -22.41 -8.48
N SER A 84 12.79 -22.44 -7.23
CA SER A 84 13.75 -22.50 -6.11
C SER A 84 13.29 -23.45 -5.01
N LYS A 85 14.22 -23.87 -4.15
CA LYS A 85 13.92 -24.68 -2.96
C LYS A 85 13.03 -23.95 -1.95
N MET A 86 13.00 -22.62 -2.00
CA MET A 86 12.15 -21.80 -1.14
C MET A 86 10.73 -21.60 -1.70
N GLY A 87 10.49 -21.92 -2.97
CA GLY A 87 9.25 -21.64 -3.69
C GLY A 87 9.47 -20.61 -4.80
N LYS A 88 8.38 -20.05 -5.34
CA LYS A 88 8.40 -19.05 -6.43
C LYS A 88 8.54 -17.63 -5.90
N ALA A 89 7.73 -17.24 -4.94
CA ALA A 89 7.62 -15.87 -4.42
C ALA A 89 8.56 -15.61 -3.24
N ARG A 90 8.73 -16.57 -2.31
CA ARG A 90 9.53 -16.39 -1.08
C ARG A 90 10.97 -15.92 -1.30
N PRO A 91 11.75 -16.41 -2.29
CA PRO A 91 13.10 -15.91 -2.50
C PRO A 91 13.12 -14.43 -2.90
N TRP A 92 12.19 -13.99 -3.75
CA TRP A 92 12.07 -12.59 -4.15
C TRP A 92 11.68 -11.68 -2.97
N MET A 93 10.77 -12.16 -2.12
CA MET A 93 10.40 -11.47 -0.90
C MET A 93 11.59 -11.36 0.06
N PHE A 94 12.32 -12.44 0.30
CA PHE A 94 13.42 -12.47 1.25
C PHE A 94 14.60 -11.63 0.78
N TYR A 95 15.19 -11.95 -0.39
CA TYR A 95 16.35 -11.24 -0.91
C TYR A 95 16.02 -9.82 -1.37
N GLY A 96 14.84 -9.60 -1.95
CA GLY A 96 14.39 -8.27 -2.37
C GLY A 96 14.37 -7.26 -1.23
N PHE A 97 14.00 -7.68 -0.03
CA PHE A 97 13.94 -6.76 1.10
C PHE A 97 15.32 -6.33 1.62
N PHE A 98 16.36 -7.13 1.48
CA PHE A 98 17.73 -6.67 1.75
C PHE A 98 18.13 -5.55 0.81
N GLY A 99 17.77 -5.67 -0.48
CA GLY A 99 17.95 -4.58 -1.44
C GLY A 99 17.14 -3.33 -1.07
N CYS A 100 15.89 -3.50 -0.60
CA CYS A 100 15.09 -2.39 -0.04
C CYS A 100 15.80 -1.69 1.11
N ALA A 101 16.35 -2.44 2.06
CA ALA A 101 17.02 -1.87 3.22
C ALA A 101 18.27 -1.07 2.84
N VAL A 102 19.11 -1.62 1.96
CA VAL A 102 20.32 -0.95 1.49
C VAL A 102 19.98 0.33 0.72
N THR A 103 19.00 0.28 -0.15
CA THR A 103 18.59 1.44 -0.97
C THR A 103 17.80 2.46 -0.15
N LEU A 104 16.98 2.03 0.83
CA LEU A 104 16.33 2.94 1.78
C LEU A 104 17.37 3.73 2.59
N PHE A 105 18.37 3.02 3.13
CA PHE A 105 19.50 3.69 3.78
C PHE A 105 20.18 4.66 2.82
N GLY A 106 20.43 4.26 1.57
CA GLY A 106 21.03 5.11 0.54
C GLY A 106 20.26 6.41 0.29
N VAL A 107 18.94 6.38 0.29
CA VAL A 107 18.07 7.56 0.14
C VAL A 107 18.30 8.57 1.26
N PHE A 108 18.47 8.12 2.51
CA PHE A 108 18.69 8.97 3.69
C PHE A 108 20.17 9.17 4.05
N ALA A 109 21.09 8.58 3.30
CA ALA A 109 22.54 8.69 3.51
C ALA A 109 23.25 9.51 2.42
N ILE A 110 22.58 10.51 1.86
CA ILE A 110 23.18 11.39 0.86
C ILE A 110 24.41 12.09 1.44
N PRO A 111 25.60 11.96 0.80
CA PRO A 111 26.78 12.64 1.29
C PRO A 111 26.65 14.16 1.11
N THR A 112 26.74 14.89 2.23
CA THR A 112 26.61 16.36 2.25
C THR A 112 27.82 17.07 1.65
N SER A 113 28.95 16.37 1.52
CA SER A 113 30.20 16.88 0.90
C SER A 113 30.12 16.94 -0.63
N LEU A 114 29.17 16.26 -1.26
CA LEU A 114 29.01 16.27 -2.71
C LEU A 114 28.35 17.57 -3.20
N GLY A 115 28.69 17.99 -4.41
CA GLY A 115 27.98 19.07 -5.08
C GLY A 115 26.51 18.76 -5.35
N LYS A 116 25.67 19.78 -5.47
CA LYS A 116 24.20 19.61 -5.60
C LYS A 116 23.78 18.63 -6.72
N THR A 117 24.43 18.73 -7.89
CA THR A 117 24.14 17.82 -9.02
C THR A 117 24.40 16.35 -8.66
N ALA A 118 25.49 16.06 -7.96
CA ALA A 118 25.81 14.70 -7.52
C ALA A 118 24.83 14.22 -6.44
N GLN A 119 24.36 15.11 -5.56
CA GLN A 119 23.31 14.78 -4.57
C GLN A 119 21.97 14.42 -5.24
N TYR A 120 21.55 15.15 -6.27
CA TYR A 120 20.36 14.81 -7.07
C TYR A 120 20.52 13.47 -7.77
N ALA A 121 21.66 13.22 -8.40
CA ALA A 121 21.94 11.94 -9.07
C ALA A 121 21.95 10.77 -8.06
N TRP A 122 22.59 10.93 -6.90
CA TRP A 122 22.59 9.96 -5.82
C TRP A 122 21.16 9.61 -5.37
N PHE A 123 20.38 10.66 -5.07
CA PHE A 123 18.99 10.49 -4.67
C PHE A 123 18.19 9.75 -5.74
N PHE A 124 18.27 10.18 -7.00
CA PHE A 124 17.53 9.58 -8.10
C PHE A 124 17.84 8.08 -8.27
N ILE A 125 19.11 7.72 -8.24
CA ILE A 125 19.55 6.33 -8.37
C ILE A 125 19.06 5.50 -7.18
N ALA A 126 19.31 5.96 -5.94
CA ALA A 126 18.91 5.24 -4.74
C ALA A 126 17.38 5.08 -4.65
N TYR A 127 16.63 6.15 -4.94
CA TYR A 127 15.17 6.17 -4.90
C TYR A 127 14.55 5.27 -5.99
N THR A 128 15.08 5.31 -7.21
CA THR A 128 14.60 4.49 -8.33
C THR A 128 14.90 3.01 -8.08
N LEU A 129 16.11 2.67 -7.63
CA LEU A 129 16.44 1.28 -7.27
C LEU A 129 15.55 0.78 -6.13
N LEU A 130 15.29 1.62 -5.12
CA LEU A 130 14.41 1.26 -4.03
C LEU A 130 13.00 0.95 -4.54
N ASN A 131 12.35 1.87 -5.23
CA ASN A 131 10.95 1.72 -5.63
C ASN A 131 10.77 0.77 -6.81
N ALA A 132 11.43 1.05 -7.94
CA ALA A 132 11.19 0.33 -9.18
C ALA A 132 11.84 -1.06 -9.24
N VAL A 133 12.80 -1.37 -8.36
CA VAL A 133 13.46 -2.68 -8.38
C VAL A 133 13.11 -3.48 -7.12
N PHE A 134 13.65 -3.09 -5.99
CA PHE A 134 13.61 -3.93 -4.80
C PHE A 134 12.25 -3.95 -4.12
N TYR A 135 11.62 -2.79 -3.96
CA TYR A 135 10.29 -2.70 -3.34
C TYR A 135 9.22 -3.34 -4.22
N THR A 136 9.25 -3.09 -5.53
CA THR A 136 8.34 -3.72 -6.50
C THR A 136 8.50 -5.25 -6.49
N ALA A 137 9.72 -5.76 -6.58
CA ALA A 137 9.97 -7.20 -6.54
C ALA A 137 9.47 -7.85 -5.24
N ASN A 138 9.74 -7.21 -4.10
CA ASN A 138 9.28 -7.68 -2.79
C ASN A 138 7.75 -7.66 -2.67
N ASN A 139 7.11 -6.54 -3.07
CA ASN A 139 5.67 -6.33 -2.90
C ASN A 139 4.84 -7.25 -3.80
N ILE A 140 5.25 -7.45 -5.06
CA ILE A 140 4.59 -8.38 -5.98
C ILE A 140 4.73 -9.82 -5.47
N ALA A 141 5.92 -10.22 -5.03
CA ALA A 141 6.15 -11.53 -4.45
C ALA A 141 5.28 -11.76 -3.19
N TYR A 142 5.21 -10.76 -2.32
CA TYR A 142 4.38 -10.81 -1.13
C TYR A 142 2.88 -10.92 -1.45
N ALA A 143 2.39 -10.20 -2.45
CA ALA A 143 1.01 -10.30 -2.90
C ALA A 143 0.71 -11.69 -3.51
N ALA A 144 1.59 -12.19 -4.39
CA ALA A 144 1.47 -13.50 -5.02
C ALA A 144 1.46 -14.64 -3.99
N LEU A 145 2.21 -14.50 -2.89
CA LEU A 145 2.31 -15.51 -1.85
C LEU A 145 0.94 -15.87 -1.23
N THR A 146 -0.02 -14.94 -1.19
CA THR A 146 -1.38 -15.20 -0.69
C THR A 146 -2.07 -16.34 -1.46
N SER A 147 -1.91 -16.38 -2.78
CA SER A 147 -2.50 -17.42 -3.63
C SER A 147 -1.70 -18.73 -3.62
N LEU A 148 -0.39 -18.64 -3.33
CA LEU A 148 0.53 -19.78 -3.36
C LEU A 148 0.53 -20.61 -2.07
N VAL A 149 0.03 -20.06 -0.95
CA VAL A 149 0.08 -20.76 0.35
C VAL A 149 -1.24 -21.39 0.77
N THR A 150 -2.37 -21.01 0.17
CA THR A 150 -3.67 -21.58 0.48
C THR A 150 -4.65 -21.48 -0.69
N LYS A 151 -5.50 -22.51 -0.84
CA LYS A 151 -6.66 -22.51 -1.75
C LYS A 151 -7.95 -22.10 -1.05
N ASN A 152 -7.92 -22.02 0.28
CA ASN A 152 -9.10 -21.71 1.09
C ASN A 152 -9.38 -20.21 1.03
N ALA A 153 -10.52 -19.83 0.44
CA ALA A 153 -10.93 -18.44 0.30
C ALA A 153 -11.05 -17.70 1.64
N LYS A 154 -11.54 -18.38 2.69
CA LYS A 154 -11.63 -17.80 4.04
C LYS A 154 -10.27 -17.49 4.61
N GLU A 155 -9.29 -18.37 4.44
CA GLU A 155 -7.91 -18.12 4.91
C GLU A 155 -7.26 -16.95 4.19
N ARG A 156 -7.51 -16.78 2.86
CA ARG A 156 -7.03 -15.61 2.11
C ARG A 156 -7.61 -14.30 2.65
N VAL A 157 -8.90 -14.28 2.99
CA VAL A 157 -9.54 -13.11 3.62
C VAL A 157 -8.94 -12.81 5.00
N GLU A 158 -8.72 -13.84 5.80
CA GLU A 158 -8.09 -13.68 7.12
C GLU A 158 -6.65 -13.14 6.99
N MET A 159 -5.86 -13.68 6.04
CA MET A 159 -4.51 -13.16 5.74
C MET A 159 -4.56 -11.68 5.33
N GLY A 160 -5.48 -11.31 4.45
CA GLY A 160 -5.70 -9.92 4.05
C GLY A 160 -6.05 -9.02 5.23
N SER A 161 -6.90 -9.49 6.14
CA SER A 161 -7.28 -8.74 7.35
C SER A 161 -6.08 -8.45 8.25
N PHE A 162 -5.22 -9.45 8.50
CA PHE A 162 -3.98 -9.23 9.27
C PHE A 162 -3.04 -8.27 8.56
N ARG A 163 -2.90 -8.37 7.24
CA ARG A 163 -2.13 -7.42 6.44
C ARG A 163 -2.59 -5.98 6.67
N PHE A 164 -3.89 -5.70 6.54
CA PHE A 164 -4.44 -4.38 6.76
C PHE A 164 -4.20 -3.87 8.18
N MET A 165 -4.39 -4.72 9.19
CA MET A 165 -4.13 -4.34 10.59
C MET A 165 -2.68 -3.90 10.79
N PHE A 166 -1.71 -4.67 10.30
CA PHE A 166 -0.29 -4.33 10.41
C PHE A 166 0.08 -3.11 9.55
N SER A 167 -0.49 -2.99 8.35
CA SER A 167 -0.27 -1.84 7.47
C SER A 167 -0.69 -0.54 8.13
N PHE A 168 -1.93 -0.46 8.61
CA PHE A 168 -2.44 0.74 9.26
C PHE A 168 -1.73 1.05 10.59
N GLY A 169 -1.48 0.01 11.40
CA GLY A 169 -0.74 0.16 12.66
C GLY A 169 0.66 0.71 12.43
N THR A 170 1.39 0.16 11.47
CA THR A 170 2.75 0.61 11.14
C THR A 170 2.76 2.02 10.58
N ASN A 171 1.83 2.33 9.67
CA ASN A 171 1.72 3.67 9.08
C ASN A 171 1.50 4.72 10.20
N LEU A 172 0.58 4.42 11.12
CA LEU A 172 0.30 5.26 12.27
C LEU A 172 1.54 5.48 13.16
N LEU A 173 2.26 4.39 13.48
CA LEU A 173 3.46 4.47 14.30
C LEU A 173 4.55 5.31 13.61
N ILE A 174 4.88 5.03 12.35
CA ILE A 174 5.92 5.75 11.60
C ILE A 174 5.61 7.25 11.55
N GLN A 175 4.38 7.62 11.22
CA GLN A 175 3.97 9.02 11.15
C GLN A 175 4.01 9.73 12.53
N SER A 176 3.74 8.99 13.60
CA SER A 176 3.69 9.55 14.96
C SER A 176 5.09 9.73 15.58
N ILE A 177 6.00 8.78 15.38
CA ILE A 177 7.25 8.74 16.14
C ILE A 177 8.46 9.31 15.38
N THR A 178 8.44 9.38 14.04
CA THR A 178 9.63 9.71 13.23
C THR A 178 10.24 11.04 13.60
N PHE A 179 9.46 12.12 13.69
CA PHE A 179 9.99 13.43 14.08
C PHE A 179 10.55 13.43 15.51
N GLY A 180 9.90 12.69 16.43
CA GLY A 180 10.40 12.53 17.79
C GLY A 180 11.75 11.80 17.84
N LEU A 181 11.89 10.73 17.05
CA LEU A 181 13.15 10.00 16.92
C LEU A 181 14.25 10.86 16.31
N VAL A 182 13.97 11.57 15.22
CA VAL A 182 14.96 12.47 14.59
C VAL A 182 15.41 13.56 15.58
N ALA A 183 14.49 14.14 16.34
CA ALA A 183 14.81 15.14 17.35
C ALA A 183 15.65 14.56 18.51
N SER A 184 15.34 13.34 18.98
CA SER A 184 16.08 12.67 20.06
C SER A 184 17.53 12.33 19.69
N PHE A 185 17.79 12.10 18.40
CA PHE A 185 19.15 11.88 17.87
C PHE A 185 19.87 13.18 17.45
N GLY A 186 19.38 14.35 17.87
CA GLY A 186 20.04 15.63 17.66
C GLY A 186 19.70 16.34 16.35
N GLY A 187 18.77 15.81 15.55
CA GLY A 187 18.39 16.40 14.26
C GLY A 187 19.44 16.29 13.16
N GLY A 188 19.16 16.93 12.01
CA GLY A 188 20.08 16.95 10.88
C GLY A 188 20.26 15.60 10.15
N ALA A 189 21.16 15.56 9.17
CA ALA A 189 21.33 14.40 8.29
C ALA A 189 21.79 13.13 9.03
N ALA A 190 22.55 13.25 10.10
CA ALA A 190 23.00 12.10 10.89
C ALA A 190 21.83 11.41 11.61
N ALA A 191 20.92 12.18 12.20
CA ALA A 191 19.72 11.63 12.87
C ALA A 191 18.81 10.89 11.88
N TRP A 192 18.58 11.44 10.68
CA TRP A 192 17.81 10.78 9.64
C TRP A 192 18.43 9.45 9.21
N ARG A 193 19.76 9.36 9.12
CA ARG A 193 20.47 8.09 8.82
C ARG A 193 20.25 7.05 9.92
N ILE A 194 20.35 7.45 11.19
CA ILE A 194 20.11 6.55 12.33
C ILE A 194 18.67 6.01 12.30
N VAL A 195 17.68 6.88 12.09
CA VAL A 195 16.27 6.49 11.99
C VAL A 195 16.06 5.54 10.80
N ALA A 196 16.68 5.82 9.64
CA ALA A 196 16.61 4.91 8.48
C ALA A 196 17.20 3.54 8.81
N ILE A 197 18.32 3.44 9.53
CA ILE A 197 18.92 2.16 9.96
C ILE A 197 17.97 1.41 10.88
N ILE A 198 17.36 2.07 11.87
CA ILE A 198 16.38 1.46 12.77
C ILE A 198 15.22 0.86 11.96
N TYR A 199 14.69 1.62 11.03
CA TYR A 199 13.59 1.17 10.17
C TYR A 199 14.00 0.03 9.23
N CYS A 200 15.22 0.04 8.69
CA CYS A 200 15.76 -1.07 7.93
C CYS A 200 15.83 -2.36 8.76
N ILE A 201 16.30 -2.28 10.01
CA ILE A 201 16.39 -3.45 10.91
C ILE A 201 14.99 -3.99 11.21
N VAL A 202 14.04 -3.13 11.60
CA VAL A 202 12.65 -3.52 11.86
C VAL A 202 12.05 -4.18 10.62
N GLY A 203 12.26 -3.60 9.45
CA GLY A 203 11.77 -4.13 8.19
C GLY A 203 12.37 -5.50 7.84
N ILE A 204 13.69 -5.68 7.98
CA ILE A 204 14.36 -6.97 7.73
C ILE A 204 13.80 -8.06 8.65
N ILE A 205 13.65 -7.78 9.94
CA ILE A 205 13.11 -8.73 10.92
C ILE A 205 11.68 -9.10 10.55
N SER A 206 10.82 -8.13 10.31
CA SER A 206 9.40 -8.36 10.01
C SER A 206 9.20 -9.07 8.67
N ASN A 207 9.95 -8.69 7.62
CA ASN A 207 9.90 -9.36 6.32
C ASN A 207 10.40 -10.82 6.41
N THR A 208 11.48 -11.06 7.15
CA THR A 208 12.02 -12.41 7.38
C THR A 208 11.00 -13.27 8.12
N LEU A 209 10.41 -12.74 9.20
CA LEU A 209 9.35 -13.43 9.94
C LEU A 209 8.18 -13.79 9.03
N SER A 210 7.71 -12.85 8.21
CA SER A 210 6.61 -13.08 7.28
C SER A 210 6.95 -14.16 6.24
N CYS A 211 8.13 -14.08 5.62
CA CYS A 211 8.59 -15.02 4.62
C CYS A 211 8.66 -16.47 5.15
N PHE A 212 9.12 -16.67 6.37
CA PHE A 212 9.29 -18.00 6.97
C PHE A 212 8.07 -18.49 7.77
N SER A 213 7.08 -17.62 8.01
CA SER A 213 5.82 -18.02 8.69
C SER A 213 4.93 -18.90 7.85
N VAL A 214 5.07 -18.87 6.53
CA VAL A 214 4.25 -19.63 5.58
C VAL A 214 5.13 -20.42 4.63
N LYS A 215 4.57 -21.50 4.07
CA LYS A 215 5.24 -22.33 3.07
C LYS A 215 4.35 -22.40 1.82
N GLU A 216 4.94 -22.20 0.66
CA GLU A 216 4.23 -22.35 -0.61
C GLU A 216 3.80 -23.80 -0.83
N LEU A 217 2.62 -24.00 -1.38
CA LEU A 217 2.12 -25.29 -1.83
C LEU A 217 2.93 -25.74 -3.05
N SER A 218 3.06 -27.05 -3.21
CA SER A 218 3.70 -27.61 -4.40
C SER A 218 2.86 -27.36 -5.67
N ASP A 219 3.49 -27.30 -6.83
CA ASP A 219 2.77 -27.15 -8.11
C ASP A 219 1.70 -28.23 -8.33
N ALA A 220 1.95 -29.45 -7.81
CA ALA A 220 0.97 -30.52 -7.84
C ALA A 220 -0.26 -30.25 -6.97
N GLU A 221 -0.07 -29.64 -5.79
CA GLU A 221 -1.18 -29.25 -4.89
C GLU A 221 -1.94 -28.04 -5.43
N LEU A 222 -1.27 -27.13 -6.16
CA LEU A 222 -1.92 -25.96 -6.77
C LEU A 222 -2.78 -26.34 -7.98
N ARG A 223 -2.39 -27.39 -8.73
CA ARG A 223 -3.02 -27.80 -9.98
C ARG A 223 -4.07 -28.91 -9.83
N ASP A 224 -4.94 -28.96 -8.85
CA ASP A 224 -5.96 -30.02 -8.68
C ASP A 224 -6.66 -30.49 -9.99
N GLY A 225 -5.93 -31.09 -10.92
CA GLY A 225 -6.45 -31.83 -12.06
C GLY A 225 -7.44 -31.16 -13.02
N LYS A 226 -7.75 -29.89 -12.83
CA LYS A 226 -8.50 -29.10 -13.79
C LYS A 226 -7.52 -28.25 -14.58
N GLU A 227 -7.24 -28.68 -15.79
CA GLU A 227 -6.85 -27.78 -16.87
C GLU A 227 -8.02 -26.79 -17.03
N GLU A 228 -7.98 -25.65 -16.31
CA GLU A 228 -8.66 -24.47 -16.80
C GLU A 228 -8.00 -24.22 -18.16
N GLU A 229 -8.78 -24.27 -19.23
CA GLU A 229 -8.38 -23.74 -20.51
C GLU A 229 -7.94 -22.31 -20.28
N ASP A 230 -6.64 -22.13 -20.00
CA ASP A 230 -5.98 -20.84 -20.08
C ASP A 230 -6.29 -20.33 -21.50
N SER A 231 -7.34 -19.52 -21.61
CA SER A 231 -7.53 -18.73 -22.80
C SER A 231 -6.30 -17.83 -22.85
N LYS A 232 -5.31 -18.25 -23.65
CA LYS A 232 -4.05 -17.52 -23.86
C LYS A 232 -4.36 -16.19 -24.54
N LEU A 233 -4.97 -15.28 -23.78
CA LEU A 233 -5.16 -13.91 -24.21
C LEU A 233 -3.79 -13.25 -24.29
N THR A 234 -3.48 -12.68 -25.44
CA THR A 234 -2.31 -11.83 -25.58
C THR A 234 -2.47 -10.60 -24.68
N LEU A 235 -1.38 -10.09 -24.10
CA LEU A 235 -1.39 -8.86 -23.27
C LEU A 235 -2.14 -7.70 -23.96
N ALA A 236 -1.99 -7.58 -25.29
CA ALA A 236 -2.70 -6.56 -26.08
C ALA A 236 -4.21 -6.78 -26.10
N GLU A 237 -4.68 -8.02 -26.20
CA GLU A 237 -6.11 -8.36 -26.16
C GLU A 237 -6.70 -8.13 -24.78
N THR A 238 -5.98 -8.52 -23.71
CA THR A 238 -6.36 -8.25 -22.33
C THR A 238 -6.52 -6.75 -22.08
N PHE A 239 -5.53 -5.97 -22.49
CA PHE A 239 -5.57 -4.50 -22.36
C PHE A 239 -6.73 -3.86 -23.15
N LYS A 240 -6.97 -4.34 -24.37
CA LYS A 240 -8.10 -3.87 -25.20
C LYS A 240 -9.45 -4.19 -24.54
N LEU A 241 -9.60 -5.37 -23.96
CA LEU A 241 -10.81 -5.77 -23.25
C LEU A 241 -11.04 -4.94 -21.97
N LEU A 242 -9.99 -4.67 -21.21
CA LEU A 242 -10.05 -3.82 -20.01
C LEU A 242 -10.48 -2.40 -20.34
N ILE A 243 -9.86 -1.75 -21.33
CA ILE A 243 -10.22 -0.38 -21.74
C ILE A 243 -11.63 -0.33 -22.36
N SER A 244 -12.08 -1.40 -22.99
CA SER A 244 -13.45 -1.50 -23.54
C SER A 244 -14.51 -1.52 -22.44
N ASN A 245 -14.16 -1.84 -21.20
CA ASN A 245 -15.08 -1.84 -20.07
C ASN A 245 -15.12 -0.43 -19.44
N LYS A 246 -16.20 0.30 -19.68
CA LYS A 246 -16.42 1.64 -19.13
C LYS A 246 -16.30 1.71 -17.59
N TYR A 247 -16.72 0.67 -16.89
CA TYR A 247 -16.65 0.65 -15.42
C TYR A 247 -15.22 0.50 -14.93
N PHE A 248 -14.41 -0.29 -15.63
CA PHE A 248 -12.99 -0.40 -15.36
C PHE A 248 -12.28 0.95 -15.57
N VAL A 249 -12.55 1.63 -16.68
CA VAL A 249 -12.00 2.96 -16.96
C VAL A 249 -12.40 3.97 -15.88
N MET A 250 -13.67 3.95 -15.43
CA MET A 250 -14.13 4.81 -14.33
C MET A 250 -13.37 4.54 -13.02
N ILE A 251 -13.12 3.27 -12.68
CA ILE A 251 -12.33 2.91 -11.50
C ILE A 251 -10.89 3.41 -11.65
N CYS A 252 -10.27 3.25 -12.81
CA CYS A 252 -8.93 3.77 -13.07
C CYS A 252 -8.85 5.29 -12.82
N VAL A 253 -9.84 6.06 -13.32
CA VAL A 253 -9.90 7.51 -13.08
C VAL A 253 -10.04 7.82 -11.58
N VAL A 254 -10.93 7.12 -10.88
CA VAL A 254 -11.08 7.28 -9.42
C VAL A 254 -9.77 6.96 -8.69
N TYR A 255 -9.06 5.91 -9.12
CA TYR A 255 -7.77 5.52 -8.53
C TYR A 255 -6.70 6.60 -8.75
N ILE A 256 -6.60 7.16 -9.95
CA ILE A 256 -5.70 8.26 -10.26
C ILE A 256 -5.98 9.48 -9.35
N LEU A 257 -7.25 9.86 -9.22
CA LEU A 257 -7.66 10.97 -8.35
C LEU A 257 -7.33 10.70 -6.87
N GLN A 258 -7.45 9.45 -6.42
CA GLN A 258 -7.06 9.06 -5.06
C GLN A 258 -5.54 9.13 -4.84
N GLN A 259 -4.74 8.73 -5.83
CA GLN A 259 -3.28 8.86 -5.76
C GLN A 259 -2.84 10.33 -5.72
N LEU A 260 -3.51 11.19 -6.48
CA LEU A 260 -3.30 12.63 -6.40
C LEU A 260 -3.56 13.17 -4.98
N ARG A 261 -4.63 12.68 -4.34
CA ARG A 261 -4.94 13.01 -2.94
C ARG A 261 -3.88 12.48 -1.97
N ALA A 262 -3.42 11.24 -2.17
CA ALA A 262 -2.40 10.63 -1.32
C ALA A 262 -1.07 11.40 -1.37
N ALA A 263 -0.71 11.96 -2.52
CA ALA A 263 0.46 12.82 -2.67
C ALA A 263 0.39 14.09 -1.79
N MET A 264 -0.80 14.55 -1.41
CA MET A 264 -0.96 15.69 -0.50
C MET A 264 -0.53 15.38 0.94
N LEU A 265 -0.36 14.10 1.33
CA LEU A 265 0.17 13.75 2.65
C LEU A 265 1.59 14.29 2.87
N SER A 266 2.41 14.31 1.83
CA SER A 266 3.76 14.90 1.92
C SER A 266 3.73 16.41 2.11
N VAL A 267 2.69 17.09 1.58
CA VAL A 267 2.44 18.52 1.83
C VAL A 267 1.99 18.76 3.27
N GLY A 268 1.31 17.78 3.88
CA GLY A 268 0.86 17.84 5.27
C GLY A 268 2.02 18.08 6.26
N THR A 269 3.19 17.48 6.02
CA THR A 269 4.38 17.72 6.87
C THR A 269 4.83 19.17 6.84
N TYR A 270 4.82 19.80 5.67
CA TYR A 270 5.16 21.22 5.51
C TYR A 270 4.11 22.13 6.16
N PHE A 271 2.83 21.82 6.01
CA PHE A 271 1.75 22.57 6.65
C PHE A 271 1.90 22.57 8.17
N MET A 272 2.20 21.41 8.78
CA MET A 272 2.45 21.31 10.23
C MET A 272 3.71 22.06 10.65
N THR A 273 4.77 22.05 9.83
CA THR A 273 6.04 22.68 10.14
C THR A 273 5.98 24.20 10.00
N TYR A 274 5.45 24.71 8.88
CA TYR A 274 5.58 26.12 8.50
C TYR A 274 4.33 26.96 8.74
N VAL A 275 3.13 26.33 8.80
CA VAL A 275 1.87 27.06 9.04
C VAL A 275 1.41 26.91 10.49
N LEU A 276 1.49 25.70 11.04
CA LEU A 276 1.10 25.45 12.43
C LEU A 276 2.28 25.50 13.41
N PHE A 277 3.52 25.64 12.92
CA PHE A 277 4.75 25.70 13.69
C PHE A 277 4.93 24.58 14.73
N ASN A 278 4.33 23.40 14.45
CA ASN A 278 4.37 22.26 15.35
C ASN A 278 4.36 20.92 14.56
N GLN A 279 5.56 20.38 14.34
CA GLN A 279 5.73 19.11 13.62
C GLN A 279 5.06 17.91 14.31
N LYS A 280 4.92 17.95 15.66
CA LYS A 280 4.30 16.86 16.42
C LYS A 280 2.81 16.70 16.09
N LEU A 281 2.16 17.75 15.60
CA LEU A 281 0.76 17.68 15.15
C LEU A 281 0.57 16.70 13.99
N PHE A 282 1.59 16.43 13.19
CA PHE A 282 1.51 15.42 12.12
C PHE A 282 1.10 14.05 12.66
N GLY A 283 1.70 13.64 13.79
CA GLY A 283 1.29 12.41 14.49
C GLY A 283 -0.17 12.47 14.95
N VAL A 284 -0.60 13.57 15.58
CA VAL A 284 -1.98 13.72 16.06
C VAL A 284 -2.99 13.63 14.92
N PHE A 285 -2.73 14.31 13.80
CA PHE A 285 -3.57 14.21 12.61
C PHE A 285 -3.55 12.82 11.99
N SER A 286 -2.41 12.13 12.03
CA SER A 286 -2.32 10.72 11.60
C SER A 286 -3.25 9.81 12.43
N TRP A 287 -3.33 10.00 13.74
CA TRP A 287 -4.30 9.30 14.59
C TRP A 287 -5.74 9.63 14.20
N ALA A 288 -6.04 10.91 13.98
CA ALA A 288 -7.35 11.37 13.55
C ALA A 288 -7.78 10.84 12.17
N ILE A 289 -6.84 10.48 11.31
CA ILE A 289 -7.10 9.84 10.01
C ILE A 289 -7.27 8.33 10.16
N ASN A 290 -6.30 7.65 10.77
CA ASN A 290 -6.21 6.18 10.68
C ASN A 290 -7.19 5.47 11.62
N ILE A 291 -7.39 5.93 12.86
CA ILE A 291 -8.29 5.25 13.81
C ILE A 291 -9.75 5.25 13.32
N PRO A 292 -10.34 6.41 12.94
CA PRO A 292 -11.71 6.41 12.42
C PRO A 292 -11.86 5.62 11.13
N LEU A 293 -10.83 5.60 10.28
CA LEU A 293 -10.82 4.82 9.06
C LEU A 293 -10.89 3.30 9.35
N ILE A 294 -10.11 2.81 10.32
CA ILE A 294 -10.16 1.40 10.75
C ILE A 294 -11.56 1.05 11.27
N ILE A 295 -12.16 1.91 12.10
CA ILE A 295 -13.51 1.71 12.62
C ILE A 295 -14.53 1.68 11.46
N ALA A 296 -14.43 2.61 10.53
CA ALA A 296 -15.30 2.68 9.36
C ALA A 296 -15.19 1.43 8.48
N LEU A 297 -13.96 0.93 8.25
CA LEU A 297 -13.71 -0.32 7.53
C LEU A 297 -14.37 -1.52 8.21
N ALA A 298 -14.26 -1.64 9.53
CA ALA A 298 -14.87 -2.73 10.29
C ALA A 298 -16.42 -2.72 10.20
N ILE A 299 -17.03 -1.54 10.10
CA ILE A 299 -18.49 -1.36 10.02
C ILE A 299 -19.01 -1.46 8.57
N THR A 300 -18.15 -1.25 7.57
CA THR A 300 -18.53 -1.19 6.14
C THR A 300 -19.38 -2.39 5.67
N PRO A 301 -19.06 -3.66 5.97
CA PRO A 301 -19.89 -4.79 5.53
C PRO A 301 -21.34 -4.69 6.03
N THR A 302 -21.53 -4.26 7.27
CA THR A 302 -22.85 -4.06 7.87
C THR A 302 -23.61 -2.89 7.20
N LEU A 303 -22.90 -1.82 6.87
CA LEU A 303 -23.47 -0.66 6.18
C LEU A 303 -23.90 -1.00 4.75
N VAL A 304 -23.08 -1.78 4.02
CA VAL A 304 -23.40 -2.26 2.65
C VAL A 304 -24.68 -3.10 2.66
N ALA A 305 -24.82 -4.02 3.64
CA ALA A 305 -25.99 -4.85 3.78
C ALA A 305 -27.26 -4.00 4.05
N LYS A 306 -27.18 -3.00 4.91
CA LYS A 306 -28.29 -2.09 5.23
C LYS A 306 -28.65 -1.13 4.09
N ALA A 307 -27.67 -0.63 3.36
CA ALA A 307 -27.87 0.32 2.26
C ALA A 307 -28.42 -0.35 0.96
N ARG A 308 -28.62 -1.65 0.95
CA ARG A 308 -29.05 -2.43 -0.21
C ARG A 308 -28.17 -2.19 -1.45
N GLY A 309 -26.88 -2.05 -1.25
CA GLY A 309 -25.87 -1.98 -2.32
C GLY A 309 -24.75 -0.98 -2.09
N MET A 310 -23.58 -1.31 -2.64
CA MET A 310 -22.34 -0.53 -2.53
C MET A 310 -22.45 0.87 -3.16
N TYR A 311 -23.15 1.00 -4.29
CA TYR A 311 -23.22 2.27 -5.02
C TYR A 311 -23.84 3.42 -4.20
N LYS A 312 -24.99 3.16 -3.55
CA LYS A 312 -25.66 4.18 -2.73
C LYS A 312 -24.81 4.56 -1.52
N LEU A 313 -24.25 3.57 -0.84
CA LEU A 313 -23.40 3.81 0.32
C LEU A 313 -22.20 4.65 -0.06
N ASN A 314 -21.44 4.25 -1.08
CA ASN A 314 -20.26 4.97 -1.52
C ASN A 314 -20.57 6.40 -1.98
N LYS A 315 -21.67 6.61 -2.72
CA LYS A 315 -22.08 7.94 -3.15
C LYS A 315 -22.32 8.89 -1.97
N TYR A 316 -23.13 8.47 -0.99
CA TYR A 316 -23.42 9.33 0.17
C TYR A 316 -22.22 9.52 1.08
N SER A 317 -21.42 8.51 1.29
CA SER A 317 -20.18 8.56 2.08
C SER A 317 -19.17 9.54 1.47
N TYR A 318 -19.00 9.54 0.15
CA TYR A 318 -18.11 10.48 -0.52
C TYR A 318 -18.60 11.92 -0.49
N VAL A 319 -19.91 12.15 -0.67
CA VAL A 319 -20.50 13.49 -0.53
C VAL A 319 -20.28 14.01 0.89
N PHE A 320 -20.54 13.18 1.90
CA PHE A 320 -20.29 13.52 3.31
C PHE A 320 -18.81 13.84 3.55
N ALA A 321 -17.88 12.98 3.09
CA ALA A 321 -16.45 13.21 3.24
C ALA A 321 -15.99 14.50 2.54
N THR A 322 -16.58 14.84 1.38
CA THR A 322 -16.26 16.06 0.65
C THR A 322 -16.69 17.31 1.43
N ILE A 323 -17.89 17.30 2.00
CA ILE A 323 -18.37 18.41 2.85
C ILE A 323 -17.47 18.59 4.06
N CYS A 324 -17.08 17.48 4.73
CA CYS A 324 -16.17 17.54 5.87
C CYS A 324 -14.77 18.07 5.48
N ARG A 325 -14.28 17.76 4.28
CA ARG A 325 -13.01 18.32 3.77
C ARG A 325 -13.08 19.83 3.60
N LEU A 326 -14.17 20.35 3.07
CA LEU A 326 -14.37 21.80 3.02
C LEU A 326 -14.35 22.40 4.45
N GLY A 327 -14.90 21.70 5.41
CA GLY A 327 -14.82 22.07 6.83
C GLY A 327 -13.37 22.13 7.36
N ILE A 328 -12.48 21.20 6.94
CA ILE A 328 -11.04 21.26 7.30
C ILE A 328 -10.40 22.54 6.74
N VAL A 329 -10.71 22.90 5.49
CA VAL A 329 -10.17 24.11 4.86
C VAL A 329 -10.62 25.37 5.63
N VAL A 330 -11.93 25.48 5.93
CA VAL A 330 -12.48 26.60 6.71
C VAL A 330 -11.84 26.68 8.09
N ALA A 331 -11.71 25.54 8.78
CA ALA A 331 -11.06 25.46 10.09
C ALA A 331 -9.58 25.86 10.05
N GLY A 332 -8.89 25.54 8.94
CA GLY A 332 -7.51 25.96 8.70
C GLY A 332 -7.37 27.47 8.56
N TYR A 333 -8.26 28.12 7.80
CA TYR A 333 -8.29 29.58 7.72
C TYR A 333 -8.65 30.26 9.03
N LEU A 334 -9.47 29.62 9.86
CA LEU A 334 -9.80 30.10 11.21
C LEU A 334 -8.68 29.83 12.24
N GLY A 335 -7.63 29.11 11.87
CA GLY A 335 -6.53 28.73 12.77
C GLY A 335 -6.94 27.77 13.91
N SER A 336 -8.12 27.11 13.80
CA SER A 336 -8.66 26.25 14.86
C SER A 336 -8.22 24.79 14.68
N ILE A 337 -7.14 24.36 15.34
CA ILE A 337 -6.64 22.98 15.33
C ILE A 337 -7.72 21.97 15.79
N PRO A 338 -8.48 22.20 16.90
CA PRO A 338 -9.50 21.25 17.32
C PRO A 338 -10.59 21.03 16.26
N LEU A 339 -11.03 22.11 15.60
CA LEU A 339 -12.03 22.01 14.54
C LEU A 339 -11.49 21.27 13.31
N MET A 340 -10.23 21.49 12.94
CA MET A 340 -9.57 20.72 11.88
C MET A 340 -9.53 19.22 12.21
N LEU A 341 -9.21 18.86 13.46
CA LEU A 341 -9.18 17.46 13.89
C LEU A 341 -10.55 16.81 13.82
N VAL A 342 -11.60 17.49 14.29
CA VAL A 342 -12.99 16.98 14.21
C VAL A 342 -13.38 16.69 12.75
N PHE A 343 -13.17 17.65 11.86
CA PHE A 343 -13.48 17.43 10.43
C PHE A 343 -12.60 16.37 9.78
N THR A 344 -11.34 16.19 10.23
CA THR A 344 -10.47 15.12 9.76
C THR A 344 -11.03 13.75 10.15
N VAL A 345 -11.45 13.57 11.40
CA VAL A 345 -12.12 12.34 11.88
C VAL A 345 -13.37 12.02 11.05
N LEU A 346 -14.24 13.02 10.86
CA LEU A 346 -15.47 12.85 10.08
C LEU A 346 -15.19 12.50 8.62
N THR A 347 -14.18 13.12 8.02
CA THR A 347 -13.74 12.80 6.64
C THR A 347 -13.29 11.35 6.55
N SER A 348 -12.49 10.88 7.50
CA SER A 348 -11.96 9.51 7.51
C SER A 348 -13.07 8.47 7.69
N LEU A 349 -14.08 8.75 8.52
CA LEU A 349 -15.27 7.90 8.63
C LEU A 349 -16.02 7.79 7.30
N GLY A 350 -16.13 8.90 6.56
CA GLY A 350 -16.81 8.92 5.26
C GLY A 350 -16.02 8.20 4.15
N GLU A 351 -14.70 8.05 4.28
CA GLU A 351 -13.87 7.34 3.30
C GLU A 351 -13.87 5.82 3.47
N GLY A 352 -14.19 5.33 4.67
CA GLY A 352 -14.14 3.90 5.01
C GLY A 352 -14.90 2.99 4.06
N PRO A 353 -16.18 3.26 3.72
CA PRO A 353 -16.95 2.40 2.84
C PRO A 353 -16.29 2.11 1.50
N TRP A 354 -15.77 3.12 0.83
CA TRP A 354 -15.05 2.93 -0.43
C TRP A 354 -13.77 2.10 -0.27
N GLN A 355 -12.98 2.39 0.74
CA GLN A 355 -11.74 1.65 1.00
C GLN A 355 -12.04 0.16 1.26
N GLY A 356 -13.16 -0.15 1.93
CA GLY A 356 -13.60 -1.51 2.19
C GLY A 356 -14.15 -2.23 0.95
N ASP A 357 -14.78 -1.49 0.03
CA ASP A 357 -15.51 -2.04 -1.11
C ASP A 357 -14.71 -2.12 -2.40
N VAL A 358 -13.58 -1.41 -2.50
CA VAL A 358 -12.85 -1.24 -3.76
C VAL A 358 -12.49 -2.56 -4.43
N GLY A 359 -12.06 -3.56 -3.65
CA GLY A 359 -11.75 -4.90 -4.17
C GLY A 359 -12.97 -5.60 -4.77
N ALA A 360 -14.13 -5.49 -4.12
CA ALA A 360 -15.38 -6.06 -4.61
C ALA A 360 -15.87 -5.35 -5.88
N VAL A 361 -15.68 -4.03 -5.97
CA VAL A 361 -16.03 -3.24 -7.16
C VAL A 361 -15.16 -3.63 -8.35
N ILE A 362 -13.85 -3.86 -8.15
CA ILE A 362 -12.93 -4.34 -9.19
C ILE A 362 -13.34 -5.74 -9.67
N ALA A 363 -13.62 -6.67 -8.75
CA ALA A 363 -14.07 -8.01 -9.07
C ALA A 363 -15.38 -8.01 -9.89
N ASN A 364 -16.34 -7.15 -9.55
CA ASN A 364 -17.57 -6.98 -10.31
C ASN A 364 -17.32 -6.43 -11.73
N CYS A 365 -16.26 -5.65 -11.95
CA CYS A 365 -15.88 -5.19 -13.28
C CYS A 365 -15.33 -6.33 -14.14
N SER A 366 -14.54 -7.23 -13.56
CA SER A 366 -14.05 -8.44 -14.23
C SER A 366 -15.23 -9.34 -14.61
N GLU A 367 -16.14 -9.60 -13.69
CA GLU A 367 -17.36 -10.39 -13.95
C GLU A 367 -18.24 -9.76 -15.05
N HIS A 368 -18.41 -8.45 -15.05
CA HIS A 368 -19.13 -7.75 -16.13
C HIS A 368 -18.48 -7.96 -17.50
N THR A 369 -17.15 -7.94 -17.58
CA THR A 369 -16.42 -8.23 -18.81
C THR A 369 -16.65 -9.67 -19.27
N TYR A 370 -16.58 -10.62 -18.32
CA TYR A 370 -16.84 -12.03 -18.60
C TYR A 370 -18.27 -12.26 -19.14
N LEU A 371 -19.28 -11.70 -18.51
CA LEU A 371 -20.67 -11.81 -18.95
C LEU A 371 -20.90 -11.22 -20.35
N LYS A 372 -20.13 -10.20 -20.74
CA LYS A 372 -20.28 -9.52 -22.03
C LYS A 372 -19.47 -10.18 -23.15
N THR A 373 -18.32 -10.75 -22.86
CA THR A 373 -17.34 -11.21 -23.87
C THR A 373 -17.09 -12.72 -23.83
N GLY A 374 -17.55 -13.43 -22.79
CA GLY A 374 -17.24 -14.84 -22.55
C GLY A 374 -15.78 -15.11 -22.16
N LYS A 375 -14.93 -14.05 -22.05
CA LYS A 375 -13.51 -14.16 -21.73
C LYS A 375 -13.27 -13.65 -20.31
N ARG A 376 -12.62 -14.47 -19.47
CA ARG A 376 -12.31 -14.12 -18.10
C ARG A 376 -10.97 -13.35 -18.07
N ILE A 377 -10.95 -12.23 -17.38
CA ILE A 377 -9.77 -11.39 -17.19
C ILE A 377 -9.64 -11.22 -15.68
N ASP A 378 -8.82 -12.06 -15.07
CA ASP A 378 -8.53 -12.01 -13.63
C ASP A 378 -7.15 -11.36 -13.42
#